data_0bf5b358c299085295b6a3390da8f79a
#
_entry.id   0bf5b358c299085295b6a3390da8f79a
#
_cell.length_a   1.000
_cell.length_b   1.000
_cell.length_c   1.000
_cell.angle_alpha   90.00
_cell.angle_beta   90.00
_cell.angle_gamma   90.00
#
_symmetry.space_group_name_H-M   'P 1'
#
loop_
_entity.id
_entity.type
_entity.pdbx_description
1 polymer ?
#
loop_
_entity_poly.entity_id
_entity_poly.type
_entity_poly.pdbx_seq_one_letter_code
_entity_poly.pdbx_strand_id
1 'polypeptide(L)'
;MRQVLAAADKEGVRVSIIPFYNDYIPTHPTIDVVGRTKLIDMRATPLDNIGCAMFKRAADIACSLALLLLTSPLMLAAAVGVRLSSPGPVLFRQKRVGKNKKPFYMYKFRSMRVTGTEDTGWSTKEDARKTRFGSFIRKYSIDELPQFFNVLKGDMSLVGPRPEIPFHVNHFKEEIPLYLVRQQVRPGITGWAQVNGLRGDTSIEKRVQYDIWYIENWSIALDIKILLRTVFGGWVNGEKL
;
A
#
# COMPACT_ATOMS: atom_id res chain seq x y z
N MET A 1 35.86 -21.96 -1.89
CA MET A 1 35.65 -20.52 -1.68
C MET A 1 36.86 -19.83 -1.09
N ARG A 2 37.29 -20.15 0.18
CA ARG A 2 38.44 -19.48 0.83
C ARG A 2 39.75 -19.54 0.03
N GLN A 3 40.08 -20.68 -0.57
CA GLN A 3 41.30 -20.87 -1.41
C GLN A 3 41.25 -20.00 -2.69
N VAL A 4 40.09 -19.89 -3.32
CA VAL A 4 39.90 -19.08 -4.53
C VAL A 4 40.05 -17.60 -4.20
N LEU A 5 39.47 -17.13 -3.10
CA LEU A 5 39.61 -15.75 -2.64
C LEU A 5 41.06 -15.42 -2.30
N ALA A 6 41.76 -16.31 -1.56
CA ALA A 6 43.15 -16.12 -1.18
C ALA A 6 44.10 -16.12 -2.42
N ALA A 7 43.80 -16.92 -3.43
CA ALA A 7 44.54 -16.89 -4.70
C ALA A 7 44.31 -15.59 -5.48
N ALA A 8 43.08 -15.17 -5.59
CA ALA A 8 42.72 -13.91 -6.28
C ALA A 8 43.32 -12.69 -5.57
N ASP A 9 43.36 -12.66 -4.23
CA ASP A 9 43.97 -11.59 -3.44
C ASP A 9 45.48 -11.50 -3.70
N LYS A 10 46.18 -12.66 -3.85
CA LYS A 10 47.60 -12.69 -4.20
C LYS A 10 47.90 -12.14 -5.59
N GLU A 11 47.02 -12.42 -6.55
CA GLU A 11 47.19 -12.00 -7.95
C GLU A 11 46.57 -10.61 -8.23
N GLY A 12 45.92 -9.98 -7.24
CA GLY A 12 45.26 -8.68 -7.38
C GLY A 12 44.07 -8.71 -8.36
N VAL A 13 43.43 -9.86 -8.56
CA VAL A 13 42.35 -10.06 -9.50
C VAL A 13 41.01 -9.83 -8.82
N ARG A 14 40.10 -9.13 -9.53
CA ARG A 14 38.72 -8.93 -9.05
C ARG A 14 37.93 -10.25 -9.06
N VAL A 15 37.35 -10.61 -7.93
CA VAL A 15 36.46 -11.76 -7.83
C VAL A 15 35.00 -11.30 -7.75
N SER A 16 34.15 -11.87 -8.59
CA SER A 16 32.70 -11.70 -8.54
C SER A 16 32.06 -13.05 -8.25
N ILE A 17 31.09 -13.04 -7.35
CA ILE A 17 30.35 -14.25 -6.96
C ILE A 17 28.93 -14.12 -7.47
N ILE A 18 28.48 -15.10 -8.25
CA ILE A 18 27.08 -15.23 -8.63
C ILE A 18 26.44 -16.16 -7.61
N PRO A 19 25.52 -15.68 -6.75
CA PRO A 19 24.87 -16.53 -5.78
C PRO A 19 23.86 -17.49 -6.46
N PHE A 20 23.74 -18.70 -5.92
CA PHE A 20 22.80 -19.73 -6.43
C PHE A 20 21.31 -19.32 -6.35
N TYR A 21 21.00 -18.28 -5.59
CA TYR A 21 19.65 -17.75 -5.36
C TYR A 21 19.47 -16.37 -6.02
N ASN A 22 20.14 -16.14 -7.15
CA ASN A 22 20.11 -14.85 -7.85
C ASN A 22 18.69 -14.36 -8.18
N ASP A 23 17.76 -15.27 -8.49
CA ASP A 23 16.36 -14.97 -8.80
C ASP A 23 15.56 -14.45 -7.59
N TYR A 24 16.07 -14.64 -6.37
CA TYR A 24 15.45 -14.21 -5.12
C TYR A 24 16.13 -12.99 -4.48
N ILE A 25 17.25 -12.52 -5.05
CA ILE A 25 17.97 -11.35 -4.54
C ILE A 25 17.34 -10.09 -5.12
N PRO A 26 16.88 -9.13 -4.29
CA PRO A 26 16.47 -7.83 -4.76
C PRO A 26 17.64 -7.05 -5.37
N THR A 27 17.34 -6.03 -6.12
CA THR A 27 18.30 -5.24 -6.92
C THR A 27 19.43 -4.61 -6.08
N HIS A 28 19.24 -4.46 -4.76
CA HIS A 28 20.18 -3.78 -3.86
C HIS A 28 20.36 -4.53 -2.54
N PRO A 29 21.06 -5.70 -2.51
CA PRO A 29 21.41 -6.33 -1.25
C PRO A 29 22.40 -5.45 -0.47
N THR A 30 22.19 -5.33 0.85
CA THR A 30 23.13 -4.62 1.71
C THR A 30 23.98 -5.61 2.49
N ILE A 31 25.23 -5.22 2.79
CA ILE A 31 26.14 -6.03 3.58
C ILE A 31 26.36 -5.29 4.92
N ASP A 32 25.82 -5.86 5.99
CA ASP A 32 26.05 -5.40 7.35
C ASP A 32 27.11 -6.23 8.06
N VAL A 33 27.74 -5.67 9.09
CA VAL A 33 28.74 -6.35 9.92
C VAL A 33 28.24 -6.42 11.35
N VAL A 34 27.99 -7.64 11.83
CA VAL A 34 27.62 -7.88 13.22
C VAL A 34 28.80 -8.54 13.91
N GLY A 35 29.59 -7.76 14.68
CA GLY A 35 30.82 -8.21 15.28
C GLY A 35 31.87 -8.56 14.22
N ARG A 36 32.20 -9.85 14.07
CA ARG A 36 33.14 -10.37 13.05
C ARG A 36 32.43 -11.05 11.86
N THR A 37 31.10 -11.12 11.89
CA THR A 37 30.31 -11.81 10.88
C THR A 37 29.70 -10.80 9.90
N LYS A 38 29.90 -11.04 8.61
CA LYS A 38 29.23 -10.28 7.55
C LYS A 38 27.84 -10.86 7.34
N LEU A 39 26.83 -10.03 7.45
CA LEU A 39 25.43 -10.34 7.19
C LEU A 39 25.07 -9.76 5.82
N ILE A 40 24.52 -10.59 4.94
CA ILE A 40 23.94 -10.10 3.69
C ILE A 40 22.45 -9.96 3.94
N ASP A 41 21.97 -8.74 4.02
CA ASP A 41 20.54 -8.48 4.07
C ASP A 41 20.00 -8.50 2.64
N MET A 42 19.19 -9.52 2.37
CA MET A 42 18.64 -9.79 1.04
C MET A 42 17.53 -8.82 0.68
N ARG A 43 16.99 -8.06 1.63
CA ARG A 43 15.83 -7.17 1.41
C ARG A 43 15.82 -5.95 2.32
N ALA A 44 16.99 -5.36 2.56
CA ALA A 44 17.02 -4.06 3.19
C ALA A 44 16.22 -3.04 2.38
N THR A 45 15.28 -2.40 3.03
CA THR A 45 14.47 -1.35 2.39
C THR A 45 14.82 0.02 2.98
N PRO A 46 14.68 1.12 2.23
CA PRO A 46 14.95 2.45 2.79
C PRO A 46 14.13 2.75 4.06
N LEU A 47 12.97 2.11 4.21
CA LEU A 47 12.09 2.27 5.38
C LEU A 47 12.51 1.43 6.60
N ASP A 48 13.53 0.58 6.49
CA ASP A 48 14.16 -0.09 7.62
C ASP A 48 15.08 0.86 8.38
N ASN A 49 15.56 1.92 7.71
CA ASN A 49 16.24 3.02 8.38
C ASN A 49 15.26 3.79 9.26
N ILE A 50 15.56 3.85 10.56
CA ILE A 50 14.71 4.49 11.57
C ILE A 50 14.43 5.96 11.23
N GLY A 51 15.44 6.70 10.75
CA GLY A 51 15.30 8.11 10.37
C GLY A 51 14.28 8.29 9.22
N CYS A 52 14.40 7.47 8.17
CA CYS A 52 13.47 7.47 7.03
C CYS A 52 12.05 7.10 7.47
N ALA A 53 11.91 6.06 8.30
CA ALA A 53 10.63 5.61 8.81
C ALA A 53 9.95 6.66 9.72
N MET A 54 10.73 7.34 10.57
CA MET A 54 10.24 8.43 11.42
C MET A 54 9.82 9.65 10.59
N PHE A 55 10.64 10.06 9.62
CA PHE A 55 10.32 11.18 8.74
C PHE A 55 9.04 10.90 7.95
N LYS A 56 8.95 9.73 7.32
CA LYS A 56 7.72 9.32 6.61
C LYS A 56 6.51 9.37 7.55
N ARG A 57 6.65 8.87 8.77
CA ARG A 57 5.55 8.87 9.74
C ARG A 57 5.13 10.28 10.14
N ALA A 58 6.07 11.19 10.38
CA ALA A 58 5.79 12.58 10.70
C ALA A 58 5.07 13.29 9.53
N ALA A 59 5.53 13.07 8.29
CA ALA A 59 4.88 13.58 7.10
C ALA A 59 3.46 13.02 6.92
N ASP A 60 3.27 11.72 7.10
CA ASP A 60 1.94 11.08 7.04
C ASP A 60 0.96 11.72 8.05
N ILE A 61 1.41 11.97 9.29
CA ILE A 61 0.57 12.58 10.34
C ILE A 61 0.24 14.03 9.97
N ALA A 62 1.26 14.83 9.64
CA ALA A 62 1.08 16.25 9.33
C ALA A 62 0.14 16.46 8.12
N CYS A 63 0.40 15.73 7.03
CA CYS A 63 -0.44 15.82 5.83
C CYS A 63 -1.86 15.28 6.08
N SER A 64 -2.01 14.16 6.82
CA SER A 64 -3.36 13.63 7.11
C SER A 64 -4.16 14.58 7.98
N LEU A 65 -3.53 15.24 8.96
CA LEU A 65 -4.20 16.24 9.79
C LEU A 65 -4.65 17.44 8.96
N ALA A 66 -3.76 17.96 8.13
CA ALA A 66 -4.08 19.07 7.22
C ALA A 66 -5.22 18.71 6.26
N LEU A 67 -5.18 17.49 5.66
CA LEU A 67 -6.22 17.01 4.75
C LEU A 67 -7.56 16.78 5.48
N LEU A 68 -7.56 16.28 6.71
CA LEU A 68 -8.78 16.16 7.52
C LEU A 68 -9.40 17.52 7.80
N LEU A 69 -8.61 18.52 8.18
CA LEU A 69 -9.11 19.88 8.41
C LEU A 69 -9.68 20.47 7.11
N LEU A 70 -8.95 20.37 6.01
CA LEU A 70 -9.35 20.91 4.72
C LEU A 70 -10.63 20.23 4.18
N THR A 71 -10.71 18.90 4.32
CA THR A 71 -11.84 18.12 3.78
C THR A 71 -13.00 17.96 4.77
N SER A 72 -12.89 18.47 6.00
CA SER A 72 -13.92 18.32 7.03
C SER A 72 -15.31 18.80 6.61
N PRO A 73 -15.50 19.96 5.91
CA PRO A 73 -16.83 20.38 5.45
C PRO A 73 -17.40 19.37 4.43
N LEU A 74 -16.55 18.88 3.51
CA LEU A 74 -16.96 17.87 2.52
C LEU A 74 -17.31 16.54 3.19
N MET A 75 -16.54 16.14 4.19
CA MET A 75 -16.82 14.92 4.96
C MET A 75 -18.14 15.03 5.72
N LEU A 76 -18.46 16.19 6.30
CA LEU A 76 -19.74 16.43 6.96
C LEU A 76 -20.90 16.34 5.96
N ALA A 77 -20.77 16.98 4.80
CA ALA A 77 -21.77 16.92 3.74
C ALA A 77 -21.96 15.46 3.25
N ALA A 78 -20.85 14.72 3.07
CA ALA A 78 -20.91 13.31 2.69
C ALA A 78 -21.59 12.45 3.76
N ALA A 79 -21.32 12.69 5.05
CA ALA A 79 -21.97 11.99 6.16
C ALA A 79 -23.48 12.18 6.17
N VAL A 80 -23.94 13.42 5.98
CA VAL A 80 -25.38 13.75 5.85
C VAL A 80 -25.98 13.06 4.62
N GLY A 81 -25.33 13.17 3.46
CA GLY A 81 -25.80 12.52 2.22
C GLY A 81 -25.90 11.00 2.32
N VAL A 82 -24.93 10.35 2.97
CA VAL A 82 -24.99 8.90 3.24
C VAL A 82 -26.17 8.54 4.16
N ARG A 83 -26.41 9.34 5.20
CA ARG A 83 -27.51 9.10 6.14
C ARG A 83 -28.87 9.24 5.46
N LEU A 84 -29.02 10.20 4.56
CA LEU A 84 -30.25 10.44 3.79
C LEU A 84 -30.45 9.41 2.67
N SER A 85 -29.37 8.84 2.12
CA SER A 85 -29.46 7.92 0.97
C SER A 85 -29.96 6.51 1.35
N SER A 86 -29.72 6.05 2.56
CA SER A 86 -30.19 4.73 3.04
C SER A 86 -30.08 4.62 4.56
N PRO A 87 -30.94 3.81 5.23
CA PRO A 87 -30.87 3.57 6.66
C PRO A 87 -29.58 2.81 7.06
N GLY A 88 -29.04 3.08 8.25
CA GLY A 88 -27.87 2.40 8.81
C GLY A 88 -26.70 3.33 9.15
N PRO A 89 -25.53 2.80 9.53
CA PRO A 89 -24.38 3.58 9.95
C PRO A 89 -23.79 4.38 8.80
N VAL A 90 -23.24 5.58 9.09
CA VAL A 90 -22.59 6.46 8.10
C VAL A 90 -21.25 5.87 7.66
N LEU A 91 -20.50 5.30 8.61
CA LEU A 91 -19.19 4.71 8.34
C LEU A 91 -19.32 3.19 8.15
N PHE A 92 -18.70 2.71 7.11
CA PHE A 92 -18.44 1.30 6.87
C PHE A 92 -17.04 0.94 7.39
N ARG A 93 -16.94 -0.20 8.05
CA ARG A 93 -15.67 -0.71 8.60
C ARG A 93 -15.41 -2.09 8.00
N GLN A 94 -14.24 -2.25 7.41
CA GLN A 94 -13.86 -3.53 6.82
C GLN A 94 -12.50 -3.97 7.38
N LYS A 95 -12.42 -5.21 7.83
CA LYS A 95 -11.18 -5.81 8.31
C LYS A 95 -10.20 -5.96 7.14
N ARG A 96 -8.98 -5.45 7.31
CA ARG A 96 -7.89 -5.49 6.35
C ARG A 96 -6.61 -5.96 7.03
N VAL A 97 -5.65 -6.43 6.21
CA VAL A 97 -4.33 -6.84 6.68
C VAL A 97 -3.35 -5.67 6.48
N GLY A 98 -2.68 -5.29 7.57
CA GLY A 98 -1.71 -4.20 7.60
C GLY A 98 -0.27 -4.67 7.72
N LYS A 99 0.60 -3.75 8.18
CA LYS A 99 2.03 -4.04 8.42
C LYS A 99 2.20 -5.23 9.36
N ASN A 100 3.18 -6.09 9.02
CA ASN A 100 3.51 -7.30 9.78
C ASN A 100 2.30 -8.23 10.00
N LYS A 101 1.42 -8.32 9.00
CA LYS A 101 0.20 -9.16 9.01
C LYS A 101 -0.81 -8.78 10.10
N LYS A 102 -0.65 -7.64 10.78
CA LYS A 102 -1.58 -7.19 11.81
C LYS A 102 -2.89 -6.75 11.19
N PRO A 103 -4.04 -7.31 11.59
CA PRO A 103 -5.33 -6.89 11.08
C PRO A 103 -5.72 -5.53 11.67
N PHE A 104 -6.41 -4.70 10.88
CA PHE A 104 -6.99 -3.44 11.31
C PHE A 104 -8.33 -3.21 10.64
N TYR A 105 -9.12 -2.25 11.13
CA TYR A 105 -10.38 -1.85 10.52
C TYR A 105 -10.18 -0.59 9.68
N MET A 106 -10.33 -0.73 8.36
CA MET A 106 -10.30 0.36 7.41
C MET A 106 -11.65 1.09 7.41
N TYR A 107 -11.63 2.41 7.55
CA TYR A 107 -12.81 3.26 7.57
C TYR A 107 -13.13 3.81 6.17
N LYS A 108 -14.42 3.76 5.81
CA LYS A 108 -14.94 4.40 4.60
C LYS A 108 -16.34 4.97 4.88
N PHE A 109 -16.78 5.93 4.09
CA PHE A 109 -18.21 6.22 4.05
C PHE A 109 -18.96 5.07 3.39
N ARG A 110 -20.15 4.76 3.91
CA ARG A 110 -20.99 3.72 3.35
C ARG A 110 -21.53 4.17 1.99
N SER A 111 -21.22 3.43 0.93
CA SER A 111 -21.65 3.67 -0.43
C SER A 111 -22.67 2.64 -0.95
N MET A 112 -22.98 1.64 -0.13
CA MET A 112 -23.87 0.54 -0.44
C MET A 112 -24.88 0.32 0.68
N ARG A 113 -26.05 -0.28 0.35
CA ARG A 113 -27.02 -0.73 1.35
C ARG A 113 -26.44 -1.88 2.18
N VAL A 114 -26.82 -1.96 3.45
CA VAL A 114 -26.40 -3.05 4.34
C VAL A 114 -27.28 -4.27 4.03
N THR A 115 -26.65 -5.38 3.63
CA THR A 115 -27.35 -6.63 3.27
C THR A 115 -27.18 -7.77 4.26
N GLY A 116 -26.47 -7.53 5.38
CA GLY A 116 -26.27 -8.54 6.43
C GLY A 116 -25.28 -9.67 6.11
N THR A 117 -24.81 -9.78 4.88
CA THR A 117 -23.80 -10.77 4.49
C THR A 117 -22.40 -10.15 4.49
N GLU A 118 -21.41 -10.83 5.07
CA GLU A 118 -20.01 -10.45 4.91
C GLU A 118 -19.62 -10.59 3.44
N ASP A 119 -19.29 -9.46 2.83
CA ASP A 119 -18.96 -9.40 1.42
C ASP A 119 -17.48 -9.70 1.22
N THR A 120 -17.17 -10.91 0.80
CA THR A 120 -15.83 -11.34 0.40
C THR A 120 -15.58 -11.11 -1.10
N GLY A 121 -16.61 -10.72 -1.85
CA GLY A 121 -16.55 -10.51 -3.30
C GLY A 121 -16.01 -9.14 -3.69
N TRP A 122 -15.49 -9.05 -4.92
CA TRP A 122 -15.14 -7.78 -5.55
C TRP A 122 -16.43 -7.09 -6.00
N SER A 123 -16.56 -5.80 -5.71
CA SER A 123 -17.72 -5.02 -6.15
C SER A 123 -17.67 -4.84 -7.66
N THR A 124 -18.66 -5.38 -8.37
CA THR A 124 -18.84 -5.21 -9.82
C THR A 124 -19.42 -3.84 -10.18
N LYS A 125 -19.35 -3.44 -11.46
CA LYS A 125 -19.93 -2.16 -11.92
C LYS A 125 -21.44 -2.09 -11.69
N GLU A 126 -22.16 -3.20 -11.83
CA GLU A 126 -23.63 -3.31 -11.75
C GLU A 126 -24.15 -3.84 -10.40
N ASP A 127 -23.39 -3.65 -9.33
CA ASP A 127 -23.79 -4.10 -8.00
C ASP A 127 -25.05 -3.35 -7.52
N ALA A 128 -26.19 -4.07 -7.44
CA ALA A 128 -27.50 -3.53 -7.07
C ALA A 128 -27.56 -2.91 -5.65
N ARG A 129 -26.58 -3.20 -4.81
CA ARG A 129 -26.45 -2.63 -3.46
C ARG A 129 -26.01 -1.17 -3.48
N LYS A 130 -25.46 -0.67 -4.59
CA LYS A 130 -24.99 0.72 -4.70
C LYS A 130 -26.16 1.69 -4.60
N THR A 131 -26.02 2.72 -3.76
CA THR A 131 -26.95 3.85 -3.78
C THR A 131 -26.50 4.87 -4.83
N ARG A 132 -27.43 5.71 -5.34
CA ARG A 132 -27.07 6.78 -6.28
C ARG A 132 -26.03 7.72 -5.67
N PHE A 133 -26.20 8.12 -4.42
CA PHE A 133 -25.24 8.96 -3.71
C PHE A 133 -23.94 8.20 -3.44
N GLY A 134 -24.02 6.91 -3.12
CA GLY A 134 -22.85 6.04 -2.96
C GLY A 134 -22.01 5.95 -4.22
N SER A 135 -22.64 5.83 -5.40
CA SER A 135 -21.93 5.84 -6.69
C SER A 135 -21.23 7.17 -6.94
N PHE A 136 -21.86 8.30 -6.58
CA PHE A 136 -21.27 9.63 -6.68
C PHE A 136 -20.02 9.76 -5.80
N ILE A 137 -20.11 9.43 -4.50
CA ILE A 137 -18.95 9.57 -3.59
C ILE A 137 -17.80 8.61 -3.95
N ARG A 138 -18.09 7.43 -4.50
CA ARG A 138 -17.08 6.49 -5.02
C ARG A 138 -16.38 7.02 -6.26
N LYS A 139 -17.13 7.63 -7.19
CA LYS A 139 -16.57 8.23 -8.41
C LYS A 139 -15.47 9.26 -8.10
N TYR A 140 -15.65 10.04 -7.04
CA TYR A 140 -14.70 11.07 -6.62
C TYR A 140 -13.81 10.63 -5.43
N SER A 141 -13.84 9.35 -5.06
CA SER A 141 -13.10 8.78 -3.92
C SER A 141 -13.35 9.49 -2.58
N ILE A 142 -14.47 10.20 -2.46
CA ILE A 142 -14.91 10.88 -1.22
C ILE A 142 -15.18 9.85 -0.13
N ASP A 143 -15.62 8.65 -0.51
CA ASP A 143 -15.85 7.53 0.41
C ASP A 143 -14.59 7.07 1.12
N GLU A 144 -13.40 7.36 0.60
CA GLU A 144 -12.11 6.97 1.19
C GLU A 144 -11.52 8.02 2.16
N LEU A 145 -12.10 9.25 2.24
CA LEU A 145 -11.59 10.30 3.14
C LEU A 145 -11.48 9.88 4.63
N PRO A 146 -12.40 9.06 5.20
CA PRO A 146 -12.26 8.59 6.58
C PRO A 146 -10.99 7.74 6.83
N GLN A 147 -10.28 7.27 5.79
CA GLN A 147 -9.02 6.55 5.95
C GLN A 147 -7.89 7.44 6.52
N PHE A 148 -8.00 8.77 6.42
CA PHE A 148 -7.06 9.66 7.11
C PHE A 148 -7.03 9.40 8.62
N PHE A 149 -8.13 8.98 9.24
CA PHE A 149 -8.12 8.54 10.64
C PHE A 149 -7.30 7.26 10.84
N ASN A 150 -7.30 6.33 9.88
CA ASN A 150 -6.44 5.15 9.94
C ASN A 150 -4.95 5.55 9.83
N VAL A 151 -4.64 6.58 9.02
CA VAL A 151 -3.27 7.10 8.96
C VAL A 151 -2.87 7.70 10.29
N LEU A 152 -3.69 8.55 10.91
CA LEU A 152 -3.39 9.14 12.22
C LEU A 152 -3.22 8.08 13.32
N LYS A 153 -4.02 7.02 13.32
CA LYS A 153 -3.87 5.89 14.24
C LYS A 153 -2.58 5.09 14.04
N GLY A 154 -1.99 5.14 12.84
CA GLY A 154 -0.80 4.36 12.50
C GLY A 154 -1.07 3.02 11.83
N ASP A 155 -2.33 2.70 11.54
CA ASP A 155 -2.73 1.52 10.80
C ASP A 155 -2.31 1.62 9.32
N MET A 156 -2.35 2.84 8.78
CA MET A 156 -2.07 3.15 7.37
C MET A 156 -1.04 4.28 7.23
N SER A 157 -0.61 4.49 6.00
CA SER A 157 0.18 5.61 5.48
C SER A 157 -0.61 6.30 4.37
N LEU A 158 -0.26 7.52 3.99
CA LEU A 158 -0.83 8.15 2.79
C LEU A 158 -0.45 7.37 1.53
N VAL A 159 0.82 6.99 1.42
CA VAL A 159 1.37 6.24 0.28
C VAL A 159 1.91 4.89 0.72
N GLY A 160 1.50 3.83 0.04
CA GLY A 160 1.91 2.46 0.31
C GLY A 160 1.09 1.44 -0.50
N PRO A 161 1.40 0.15 -0.38
CA PRO A 161 0.60 -0.92 -0.98
C PRO A 161 -0.86 -0.89 -0.51
N ARG A 162 -1.81 -1.11 -1.42
CA ARG A 162 -3.23 -1.13 -1.04
C ARG A 162 -3.53 -2.34 -0.13
N PRO A 163 -4.20 -2.15 1.03
CA PRO A 163 -4.51 -3.25 1.94
C PRO A 163 -5.60 -4.16 1.38
N GLU A 164 -5.43 -5.46 1.54
CA GLU A 164 -6.39 -6.48 1.12
C GLU A 164 -7.12 -7.11 2.31
N ILE A 165 -8.29 -7.70 2.06
CA ILE A 165 -9.03 -8.45 3.09
C ILE A 165 -8.30 -9.76 3.44
N PRO A 166 -8.45 -10.28 4.66
CA PRO A 166 -7.77 -11.51 5.08
C PRO A 166 -8.03 -12.71 4.15
N PHE A 167 -9.22 -12.82 3.61
CA PHE A 167 -9.59 -13.88 2.66
C PHE A 167 -8.68 -13.88 1.43
N HIS A 168 -8.51 -12.73 0.78
CA HIS A 168 -7.65 -12.61 -0.40
C HIS A 168 -6.17 -12.77 -0.05
N VAL A 169 -5.73 -12.26 1.09
CA VAL A 169 -4.35 -12.44 1.55
C VAL A 169 -4.02 -13.92 1.73
N ASN A 170 -4.92 -14.68 2.33
CA ASN A 170 -4.72 -16.12 2.54
C ASN A 170 -4.67 -16.92 1.24
N HIS A 171 -5.43 -16.50 0.24
CA HIS A 171 -5.41 -17.12 -1.09
C HIS A 171 -4.15 -16.75 -1.87
N PHE A 172 -3.87 -15.46 -2.05
CA PHE A 172 -2.78 -15.02 -2.90
C PHE A 172 -1.37 -15.30 -2.35
N LYS A 173 -1.21 -15.44 -1.03
CA LYS A 173 0.11 -15.80 -0.45
C LYS A 173 0.61 -17.19 -0.88
N GLU A 174 -0.32 -18.11 -1.23
CA GLU A 174 0.01 -19.46 -1.68
C GLU A 174 0.30 -19.51 -3.20
N GLU A 175 -0.33 -18.60 -3.96
CA GLU A 175 -0.24 -18.61 -5.42
C GLU A 175 0.83 -17.66 -5.97
N ILE A 176 1.06 -16.53 -5.29
CA ILE A 176 1.93 -15.47 -5.81
C ILE A 176 3.19 -15.38 -4.96
N PRO A 177 4.36 -15.68 -5.56
CA PRO A 177 5.63 -15.50 -4.87
C PRO A 177 5.79 -14.07 -4.35
N LEU A 178 6.40 -13.94 -3.16
CA LEU A 178 6.69 -12.65 -2.53
C LEU A 178 5.46 -11.80 -2.16
N TYR A 179 4.24 -12.32 -2.29
CA TYR A 179 3.01 -11.57 -1.98
C TYR A 179 3.06 -10.89 -0.62
N LEU A 180 3.60 -11.57 0.41
CA LEU A 180 3.66 -11.06 1.78
C LEU A 180 4.68 -9.93 1.98
N VAL A 181 5.59 -9.69 1.05
CA VAL A 181 6.55 -8.56 1.10
C VAL A 181 5.82 -7.22 1.18
N ARG A 182 4.65 -7.12 0.53
CA ARG A 182 3.78 -5.93 0.58
C ARG A 182 3.40 -5.53 2.02
N GLN A 183 3.44 -6.46 2.96
CA GLN A 183 3.06 -6.25 4.35
C GLN A 183 4.23 -5.89 5.26
N GLN A 184 5.43 -5.70 4.72
CA GLN A 184 6.58 -5.20 5.48
C GLN A 184 6.47 -3.71 5.80
N VAL A 185 5.69 -2.97 5.01
CA VAL A 185 5.40 -1.55 5.23
C VAL A 185 3.93 -1.30 5.58
N ARG A 186 3.60 -0.09 6.06
CA ARG A 186 2.20 0.29 6.27
C ARG A 186 1.47 0.37 4.92
N PRO A 187 0.24 -0.16 4.83
CA PRO A 187 -0.58 -0.01 3.64
C PRO A 187 -0.94 1.46 3.42
N GLY A 188 -1.11 1.84 2.14
CA GLY A 188 -1.42 3.21 1.75
C GLY A 188 -2.88 3.45 1.38
N ILE A 189 -3.31 4.71 1.45
CA ILE A 189 -4.55 5.19 0.81
C ILE A 189 -4.36 5.15 -0.71
N THR A 190 -3.21 5.64 -1.17
CA THR A 190 -2.75 5.52 -2.55
C THR A 190 -1.41 4.79 -2.62
N GLY A 191 -0.96 4.39 -3.82
CA GLY A 191 0.29 3.66 -3.98
C GLY A 191 0.76 3.59 -5.42
N TRP A 192 2.00 3.12 -5.61
CA TRP A 192 2.64 3.08 -6.92
C TRP A 192 1.87 2.22 -7.92
N ALA A 193 1.40 1.04 -7.51
CA ALA A 193 0.55 0.19 -8.35
C ALA A 193 -0.73 0.94 -8.77
N GLN A 194 -1.37 1.64 -7.84
CA GLN A 194 -2.62 2.34 -8.08
C GLN A 194 -2.49 3.48 -9.10
N VAL A 195 -1.42 4.30 -9.00
CA VAL A 195 -1.20 5.44 -9.93
C VAL A 195 -0.69 5.00 -11.31
N ASN A 196 -0.32 3.72 -11.46
CA ASN A 196 0.01 3.10 -12.74
C ASN A 196 -1.14 2.22 -13.29
N GLY A 197 -2.40 2.46 -12.86
CA GLY A 197 -3.59 1.82 -13.43
C GLY A 197 -3.88 0.41 -12.87
N LEU A 198 -3.10 -0.08 -11.90
CA LEU A 198 -3.29 -1.41 -11.33
C LEU A 198 -4.30 -1.37 -10.17
N ARG A 199 -5.55 -1.07 -10.49
CA ARG A 199 -6.70 -1.01 -9.55
C ARG A 199 -7.79 -1.99 -9.96
N GLY A 200 -8.65 -2.37 -9.00
CA GLY A 200 -9.84 -3.18 -9.28
C GLY A 200 -9.51 -4.56 -9.83
N ASP A 201 -10.10 -4.93 -10.95
CA ASP A 201 -9.94 -6.23 -11.60
C ASP A 201 -8.73 -6.22 -12.56
N THR A 202 -7.54 -6.10 -11.98
CA THR A 202 -6.27 -6.13 -12.71
C THR A 202 -5.39 -7.24 -12.16
N SER A 203 -4.34 -7.65 -12.93
CA SER A 203 -3.40 -8.68 -12.49
C SER A 203 -2.84 -8.39 -11.09
N ILE A 204 -3.14 -9.29 -10.15
CA ILE A 204 -2.61 -9.22 -8.78
C ILE A 204 -1.10 -9.36 -8.78
N GLU A 205 -0.56 -10.21 -9.63
CA GLU A 205 0.87 -10.44 -9.76
C GLU A 205 1.62 -9.17 -10.16
N LYS A 206 1.15 -8.45 -11.20
CA LYS A 206 1.71 -7.15 -11.59
C LYS A 206 1.59 -6.13 -10.45
N ARG A 207 0.46 -6.12 -9.73
CA ARG A 207 0.26 -5.24 -8.59
C ARG A 207 1.32 -5.50 -7.51
N VAL A 208 1.57 -6.78 -7.20
CA VAL A 208 2.60 -7.19 -6.24
C VAL A 208 3.98 -6.72 -6.67
N GLN A 209 4.34 -6.89 -7.96
CA GLN A 209 5.62 -6.42 -8.49
C GLN A 209 5.81 -4.90 -8.32
N TYR A 210 4.78 -4.10 -8.63
CA TYR A 210 4.82 -2.64 -8.46
C TYR A 210 4.87 -2.22 -6.98
N ASP A 211 4.18 -2.94 -6.10
CA ASP A 211 4.21 -2.68 -4.67
C ASP A 211 5.59 -3.02 -4.07
N ILE A 212 6.22 -4.13 -4.51
CA ILE A 212 7.58 -4.49 -4.10
C ILE A 212 8.58 -3.45 -4.60
N TRP A 213 8.48 -3.06 -5.87
CA TRP A 213 9.34 -2.02 -6.42
C TRP A 213 9.26 -0.72 -5.62
N TYR A 214 8.05 -0.30 -5.21
CA TYR A 214 7.87 0.87 -4.35
C TYR A 214 8.59 0.71 -3.00
N ILE A 215 8.48 -0.46 -2.38
CA ILE A 215 9.08 -0.75 -1.07
C ILE A 215 10.60 -0.66 -1.16
N GLU A 216 11.19 -1.25 -2.20
CA GLU A 216 12.64 -1.30 -2.41
C GLU A 216 13.23 0.06 -2.84
N ASN A 217 12.45 0.88 -3.57
CA ASN A 217 12.90 2.17 -4.11
C ASN A 217 12.26 3.37 -3.40
N TRP A 218 11.75 3.18 -2.18
CA TRP A 218 11.09 4.25 -1.46
C TRP A 218 11.99 5.48 -1.30
N SER A 219 11.43 6.64 -1.56
CA SER A 219 12.00 7.95 -1.26
C SER A 219 10.88 8.95 -1.05
N ILE A 220 11.19 10.07 -0.37
CA ILE A 220 10.24 11.18 -0.19
C ILE A 220 9.76 11.73 -1.54
N ALA A 221 10.67 11.86 -2.49
CA ALA A 221 10.36 12.33 -3.83
C ALA A 221 9.38 11.39 -4.55
N LEU A 222 9.51 10.07 -4.34
CA LEU A 222 8.59 9.08 -4.88
C LEU A 222 7.19 9.21 -4.25
N ASP A 223 7.11 9.40 -2.93
CA ASP A 223 5.82 9.64 -2.27
C ASP A 223 5.14 10.91 -2.80
N ILE A 224 5.87 12.02 -2.93
CA ILE A 224 5.34 13.26 -3.51
C ILE A 224 4.84 13.02 -4.94
N LYS A 225 5.63 12.32 -5.77
CA LYS A 225 5.24 11.97 -7.15
C LYS A 225 3.96 11.15 -7.19
N ILE A 226 3.80 10.18 -6.28
CA ILE A 226 2.59 9.35 -6.19
C ILE A 226 1.39 10.21 -5.76
N LEU A 227 1.55 11.08 -4.76
CA LEU A 227 0.49 11.98 -4.31
C LEU A 227 0.04 12.93 -5.43
N LEU A 228 0.98 13.55 -6.13
CA LEU A 228 0.69 14.41 -7.29
C LEU A 228 -0.05 13.62 -8.39
N ARG A 229 0.42 12.41 -8.73
CA ARG A 229 -0.29 11.56 -9.69
C ARG A 229 -1.67 11.12 -9.21
N THR A 230 -1.88 10.97 -7.92
CA THR A 230 -3.20 10.63 -7.37
C THR A 230 -4.19 11.78 -7.55
N VAL A 231 -3.75 13.02 -7.31
CA VAL A 231 -4.60 14.21 -7.43
C VAL A 231 -4.84 14.57 -8.91
N PHE A 232 -3.79 14.55 -9.72
CA PHE A 232 -3.84 15.00 -11.12
C PHE A 232 -3.99 13.86 -12.13
N GLY A 233 -3.68 12.62 -11.74
CA GLY A 233 -3.66 11.46 -12.66
C GLY A 233 -5.05 11.02 -13.12
N GLY A 234 -6.11 11.32 -12.37
CA GLY A 234 -7.49 11.15 -12.84
C GLY A 234 -7.83 12.00 -14.07
N TRP A 235 -7.05 13.06 -14.31
CA TRP A 235 -7.15 13.91 -15.50
C TRP A 235 -6.27 13.44 -16.66
N VAL A 236 -5.15 12.75 -16.37
CA VAL A 236 -4.12 12.40 -17.37
C VAL A 236 -4.30 11.00 -17.95
N ASN A 237 -4.82 10.04 -17.21
CA ASN A 237 -4.91 8.65 -17.64
C ASN A 237 -6.23 8.25 -18.30
N GLY A 238 -7.15 9.19 -18.51
CA GLY A 238 -8.37 8.94 -19.32
C GLY A 238 -9.24 7.78 -18.86
N GLU A 239 -9.01 7.20 -17.70
CA GLU A 239 -9.93 6.23 -17.12
C GLU A 239 -11.22 6.96 -16.71
N LYS A 240 -12.17 6.91 -17.61
CA LYS A 240 -13.56 7.09 -17.27
C LYS A 240 -13.90 6.04 -16.22
N LEU A 241 -13.92 6.48 -14.97
CA LEU A 241 -14.45 5.71 -13.85
C LEU A 241 -15.91 5.31 -14.12
#